data_1f051c4ce28fd6af13ba35dcf2c5952d
#
_entry.id   1f051c4ce28fd6af13ba35dcf2c5952d
#
_cell.length_a   1.000
_cell.length_b   1.000
_cell.length_c   1.000
_cell.angle_alpha   90.00
_cell.angle_beta   90.00
_cell.angle_gamma   90.00
#
_symmetry.space_group_name_H-M   'P 1'
#
loop_
_entity.id
_entity.type
_entity.pdbx_description
1 polymer ?
#
loop_
_entity_poly.entity_id
_entity_poly.type
_entity_poly.pdbx_seq_one_letter_code
_entity_poly.pdbx_strand_id
1 'polypeptide(L)'
;MHRYEEQTSYLVGFIYVHRISDIRVGGTSKRNLKMFQRICGTDSFKNVTVVTTMWDKVTSEEGEGREQELKQSDVLFKPLMDGGATMARHDGTREPALKIMQWFSDKNDTVVAKIVDELVKEKKNILDTEAGKELQSDLRNVLQKHQKNLQALEDEIREAKQQGDKNVEEEAAVDRRKVLEDIAKVKWEFEKLRNTSSKKFRCVSSFVLCNWF
;
A
#
# COMPACT_ATOMS: atom_id res chain seq x y z
N MET A 1 6.43 -22.07 -37.43
CA MET A 1 5.75 -22.56 -36.20
C MET A 1 6.68 -22.28 -35.03
N HIS A 2 6.71 -21.02 -34.52
CA HIS A 2 7.56 -20.66 -33.36
C HIS A 2 6.83 -21.08 -32.08
N ARG A 3 7.35 -22.09 -31.39
CA ARG A 3 7.00 -22.38 -30.01
C ARG A 3 7.46 -21.18 -29.18
N TYR A 4 6.55 -20.41 -28.63
CA TYR A 4 6.84 -19.58 -27.46
C TYR A 4 7.11 -20.55 -26.30
N GLU A 5 8.38 -20.74 -25.95
CA GLU A 5 8.74 -21.31 -24.66
C GLU A 5 8.11 -20.41 -23.60
N GLU A 6 7.23 -20.96 -22.80
CA GLU A 6 6.69 -20.31 -21.61
C GLU A 6 7.88 -20.06 -20.68
N GLN A 7 8.45 -18.86 -20.73
CA GLN A 7 9.45 -18.41 -19.76
C GLN A 7 8.75 -18.38 -18.40
N THR A 8 8.97 -19.42 -17.62
CA THR A 8 8.49 -19.50 -16.23
C THR A 8 9.34 -18.53 -15.41
N SER A 9 8.81 -17.35 -15.16
CA SER A 9 9.47 -16.37 -14.29
C SER A 9 9.08 -16.66 -12.84
N TYR A 10 10.09 -16.83 -11.98
CA TYR A 10 9.90 -17.09 -10.56
C TYR A 10 10.17 -15.83 -9.75
N LEU A 11 9.32 -15.58 -8.76
CA LEU A 11 9.56 -14.54 -7.77
C LEU A 11 10.48 -15.12 -6.68
N VAL A 12 11.56 -14.41 -6.35
CA VAL A 12 12.53 -14.83 -5.33
C VAL A 12 12.30 -14.11 -3.98
N GLY A 13 11.59 -12.99 -3.98
CA GLY A 13 11.27 -12.26 -2.75
C GLY A 13 10.67 -10.89 -3.02
N PHE A 14 10.53 -10.12 -1.95
CA PHE A 14 9.90 -8.79 -1.95
C PHE A 14 10.82 -7.77 -1.29
N ILE A 15 10.87 -6.58 -1.85
CA ILE A 15 11.57 -5.44 -1.26
C ILE A 15 10.52 -4.39 -0.88
N TYR A 16 10.50 -4.00 0.39
CA TYR A 16 9.72 -2.86 0.88
C TYR A 16 10.65 -1.69 1.18
N VAL A 17 10.51 -0.60 0.43
CA VAL A 17 11.36 0.58 0.58
C VAL A 17 10.71 1.58 1.52
N HIS A 18 11.49 2.07 2.50
CA HIS A 18 11.04 3.07 3.48
C HIS A 18 12.10 4.16 3.66
N ARG A 19 11.67 5.42 3.73
CA ARG A 19 12.59 6.55 3.99
C ARG A 19 12.82 6.69 5.48
N ILE A 20 14.06 6.57 5.93
CA ILE A 20 14.40 6.74 7.35
C ILE A 20 14.23 8.21 7.80
N SER A 21 14.25 9.14 6.86
CA SER A 21 14.01 10.57 7.10
C SER A 21 12.59 10.89 7.55
N ASP A 22 11.62 10.01 7.33
CA ASP A 22 10.24 10.24 7.72
C ASP A 22 10.11 10.20 9.26
N ILE A 23 9.86 11.35 9.88
CA ILE A 23 9.78 11.51 11.35
C ILE A 23 8.62 10.71 11.94
N ARG A 24 7.54 10.55 11.18
CA ARG A 24 6.35 9.79 11.59
C ARG A 24 5.83 8.95 10.43
N VAL A 25 5.60 7.69 10.73
CA VAL A 25 4.89 6.82 9.77
C VAL A 25 3.42 7.21 9.76
N GLY A 26 3.03 8.00 8.76
CA GLY A 26 1.66 8.49 8.61
C GLY A 26 0.64 7.38 8.35
N GLY A 27 -0.64 7.73 8.44
CA GLY A 27 -1.74 6.79 8.23
C GLY A 27 -1.70 6.12 6.85
N THR A 28 -1.28 6.83 5.81
CA THR A 28 -1.11 6.29 4.46
C THR A 28 -0.01 5.24 4.40
N SER A 29 1.17 5.51 5.00
CA SER A 29 2.28 4.56 5.04
C SER A 29 1.93 3.29 5.83
N LYS A 30 1.19 3.43 6.94
CA LYS A 30 0.68 2.28 7.71
C LYS A 30 -0.28 1.42 6.89
N ARG A 31 -1.19 2.05 6.14
CA ARG A 31 -2.11 1.34 5.24
C ARG A 31 -1.36 0.63 4.12
N ASN A 32 -0.38 1.28 3.50
CA ASN A 32 0.44 0.68 2.45
C ASN A 32 1.22 -0.52 2.97
N LEU A 33 1.79 -0.43 4.16
CA LEU A 33 2.48 -1.54 4.81
C LEU A 33 1.53 -2.71 5.08
N LYS A 34 0.35 -2.43 5.62
CA LYS A 34 -0.68 -3.45 5.87
C LYS A 34 -1.13 -4.12 4.57
N MET A 35 -1.36 -3.34 3.51
CA MET A 35 -1.68 -3.85 2.19
C MET A 35 -0.56 -4.74 1.65
N PHE A 36 0.70 -4.30 1.75
CA PHE A 36 1.86 -5.08 1.36
C PHE A 36 1.91 -6.44 2.09
N GLN A 37 1.70 -6.45 3.40
CA GLN A 37 1.65 -7.68 4.20
C GLN A 37 0.54 -8.64 3.73
N ARG A 38 -0.64 -8.11 3.37
CA ARG A 38 -1.76 -8.90 2.83
C ARG A 38 -1.46 -9.47 1.43
N ILE A 39 -0.75 -8.69 0.60
CA ILE A 39 -0.33 -9.15 -0.75
C ILE A 39 0.70 -10.27 -0.63
N CYS A 40 1.73 -10.09 0.21
CA CYS A 40 2.79 -11.09 0.38
C CYS A 40 2.29 -12.36 1.07
N GLY A 41 1.52 -12.19 2.16
CA GLY A 41 1.17 -13.25 3.09
C GLY A 41 2.30 -13.57 4.08
N THR A 42 1.93 -14.05 5.27
CA THR A 42 2.87 -14.31 6.38
C THR A 42 3.95 -15.33 6.02
N ASP A 43 3.61 -16.34 5.23
CA ASP A 43 4.52 -17.41 4.83
C ASP A 43 5.67 -16.91 3.94
N SER A 44 5.47 -15.74 3.32
CA SER A 44 6.46 -15.09 2.46
C SER A 44 7.35 -14.09 3.21
N PHE A 45 7.11 -13.81 4.49
CA PHE A 45 7.86 -12.78 5.22
C PHE A 45 9.35 -13.08 5.31
N LYS A 46 9.75 -14.33 5.41
CA LYS A 46 11.16 -14.75 5.33
C LYS A 46 11.86 -14.34 4.02
N ASN A 47 11.10 -14.05 2.97
CA ASN A 47 11.58 -13.61 1.66
C ASN A 47 11.36 -12.10 1.45
N VAL A 48 11.09 -11.35 2.51
CA VAL A 48 10.95 -9.89 2.49
C VAL A 48 12.23 -9.24 3.01
N THR A 49 12.68 -8.21 2.31
CA THR A 49 13.70 -7.28 2.81
C THR A 49 13.11 -5.88 2.89
N VAL A 50 13.11 -5.30 4.09
CA VAL A 50 12.80 -3.89 4.30
C VAL A 50 14.07 -3.08 4.04
N VAL A 51 14.03 -2.20 3.04
CA VAL A 51 15.17 -1.36 2.68
C VAL A 51 14.92 0.06 3.16
N THR A 52 15.75 0.55 4.07
CA THR A 52 15.71 1.93 4.54
C THR A 52 16.61 2.83 3.70
N THR A 53 16.09 3.99 3.29
CA THR A 53 16.75 4.96 2.39
C THR A 53 16.82 6.35 3.01
N MET A 54 17.42 7.31 2.32
CA MET A 54 17.54 8.72 2.77
C MET A 54 18.34 8.87 4.09
N TRP A 55 19.36 8.09 4.26
CA TRP A 55 20.26 8.15 5.41
C TRP A 55 21.09 9.43 5.43
N ASP A 56 21.29 10.06 4.28
CA ASP A 56 21.94 11.36 4.11
C ASP A 56 21.10 12.54 4.66
N LYS A 57 19.84 12.33 5.00
CA LYS A 57 18.90 13.35 5.50
C LYS A 57 18.72 13.33 7.02
N VAL A 58 19.42 12.47 7.72
CA VAL A 58 19.32 12.30 9.18
C VAL A 58 20.71 12.14 9.77
N THR A 59 20.87 12.46 11.06
CA THR A 59 22.08 12.08 11.79
C THR A 59 22.10 10.57 12.02
N SER A 60 23.29 10.00 12.27
CA SER A 60 23.42 8.56 12.55
C SER A 60 22.57 8.15 13.75
N GLU A 61 22.63 8.94 14.83
CA GLU A 61 21.90 8.69 16.07
C GLU A 61 20.37 8.71 15.85
N GLU A 62 19.85 9.73 15.15
CA GLU A 62 18.43 9.81 14.82
C GLU A 62 17.98 8.65 13.92
N GLY A 63 18.76 8.32 12.89
CA GLY A 63 18.45 7.24 11.97
C GLY A 63 18.43 5.88 12.68
N GLU A 64 19.38 5.62 13.56
CA GLU A 64 19.45 4.40 14.35
C GLU A 64 18.29 4.29 15.34
N GLY A 65 17.96 5.38 16.02
CA GLY A 65 16.79 5.42 16.91
C GLY A 65 15.50 5.10 16.17
N ARG A 66 15.28 5.73 15.00
CA ARG A 66 14.11 5.46 14.15
C ARG A 66 14.09 4.02 13.61
N GLU A 67 15.23 3.50 13.20
CA GLU A 67 15.32 2.10 12.75
C GLU A 67 14.91 1.11 13.83
N GLN A 68 15.30 1.37 15.09
CA GLN A 68 14.89 0.55 16.23
C GLN A 68 13.39 0.67 16.51
N GLU A 69 12.84 1.88 16.49
CA GLU A 69 11.39 2.10 16.63
C GLU A 69 10.60 1.35 15.54
N LEU A 70 11.03 1.44 14.28
CA LEU A 70 10.42 0.74 13.15
C LEU A 70 10.43 -0.78 13.34
N LYS A 71 11.52 -1.36 13.83
CA LYS A 71 11.67 -2.80 14.09
C LYS A 71 10.82 -3.30 15.25
N GLN A 72 10.61 -2.46 16.27
CA GLN A 72 9.96 -2.86 17.52
C GLN A 72 8.45 -2.57 17.55
N SER A 73 7.95 -1.73 16.66
CA SER A 73 6.55 -1.34 16.64
C SER A 73 5.65 -2.42 16.03
N ASP A 74 4.67 -2.90 16.78
CA ASP A 74 3.69 -3.90 16.34
C ASP A 74 2.83 -3.42 15.15
N VAL A 75 2.68 -2.11 14.98
CA VAL A 75 1.92 -1.51 13.88
C VAL A 75 2.79 -1.16 12.66
N LEU A 76 4.11 -1.45 12.75
CA LEU A 76 5.07 -1.18 11.68
C LEU A 76 5.75 -2.48 11.21
N PHE A 77 7.08 -2.56 11.30
CA PHE A 77 7.81 -3.69 10.70
C PHE A 77 8.01 -4.89 11.63
N LYS A 78 7.71 -4.77 12.93
CA LYS A 78 7.87 -5.90 13.86
C LYS A 78 7.19 -7.18 13.36
N PRO A 79 5.93 -7.17 12.85
CA PRO A 79 5.30 -8.39 12.34
C PRO A 79 6.07 -9.03 11.17
N LEU A 80 6.73 -8.21 10.33
CA LEU A 80 7.58 -8.72 9.25
C LEU A 80 8.86 -9.33 9.81
N MET A 81 9.51 -8.65 10.78
CA MET A 81 10.73 -9.13 11.42
C MET A 81 10.50 -10.44 12.16
N ASP A 82 9.42 -10.53 12.93
CA ASP A 82 9.01 -11.75 13.64
C ASP A 82 8.71 -12.90 12.66
N GLY A 83 8.24 -12.59 11.45
CA GLY A 83 8.03 -13.53 10.35
C GLY A 83 9.30 -13.86 9.53
N GLY A 84 10.47 -13.40 9.97
CA GLY A 84 11.76 -13.72 9.34
C GLY A 84 12.22 -12.76 8.25
N ALA A 85 11.57 -11.61 8.08
CA ALA A 85 12.05 -10.56 7.17
C ALA A 85 13.38 -9.98 7.64
N THR A 86 14.16 -9.46 6.70
CA THR A 86 15.42 -8.76 6.99
C THR A 86 15.26 -7.25 6.78
N MET A 87 16.16 -6.48 7.40
CA MET A 87 16.25 -5.04 7.16
C MET A 87 17.65 -4.67 6.69
N ALA A 88 17.72 -3.85 5.64
CA ALA A 88 18.97 -3.38 5.06
C ALA A 88 18.95 -1.86 4.86
N ARG A 89 20.11 -1.22 5.03
CA ARG A 89 20.30 0.21 4.77
C ARG A 89 20.78 0.42 3.34
N HIS A 90 20.26 1.44 2.69
CA HIS A 90 20.67 1.84 1.34
C HIS A 90 21.02 3.34 1.34
N ASP A 91 22.25 3.65 0.97
CA ASP A 91 22.82 5.00 1.01
C ASP A 91 22.72 5.77 -0.32
N GLY A 92 22.00 5.21 -1.30
CA GLY A 92 21.87 5.78 -2.64
C GLY A 92 22.97 5.31 -3.61
N THR A 93 23.93 4.51 -3.17
CA THR A 93 25.01 4.00 -4.03
C THR A 93 24.68 2.61 -4.58
N ARG A 94 25.48 2.20 -5.58
CA ARG A 94 25.30 0.91 -6.25
C ARG A 94 25.61 -0.29 -5.33
N GLU A 95 26.54 -0.13 -4.42
CA GLU A 95 27.08 -1.26 -3.67
C GLU A 95 26.09 -1.90 -2.70
N PRO A 96 25.36 -1.15 -1.84
CA PRO A 96 24.28 -1.71 -1.04
C PRO A 96 23.15 -2.32 -1.88
N ALA A 97 22.81 -1.72 -3.03
CA ALA A 97 21.81 -2.28 -3.92
C ALA A 97 22.23 -3.68 -4.44
N LEU A 98 23.47 -3.83 -4.85
CA LEU A 98 24.00 -5.14 -5.30
C LEU A 98 23.99 -6.16 -4.16
N LYS A 99 24.37 -5.78 -2.93
CA LYS A 99 24.32 -6.68 -1.76
C LYS A 99 22.91 -7.17 -1.48
N ILE A 100 21.90 -6.27 -1.57
CA ILE A 100 20.50 -6.63 -1.40
C ILE A 100 20.06 -7.61 -2.49
N MET A 101 20.40 -7.35 -3.75
CA MET A 101 20.07 -8.25 -4.86
C MET A 101 20.77 -9.61 -4.75
N GLN A 102 22.02 -9.62 -4.35
CA GLN A 102 22.80 -10.84 -4.15
C GLN A 102 22.19 -11.71 -3.05
N TRP A 103 21.73 -11.12 -1.95
CA TRP A 103 21.04 -11.86 -0.88
C TRP A 103 19.85 -12.69 -1.42
N PHE A 104 19.05 -12.12 -2.35
CA PHE A 104 17.95 -12.86 -2.97
C PHE A 104 18.46 -13.95 -3.92
N SER A 105 19.54 -13.68 -4.66
CA SER A 105 20.13 -14.66 -5.57
C SER A 105 20.72 -15.85 -4.82
N ASP A 106 21.44 -15.60 -3.72
CA ASP A 106 22.11 -16.63 -2.93
C ASP A 106 21.12 -17.52 -2.18
N LYS A 107 19.96 -16.98 -1.82
CA LYS A 107 18.91 -17.71 -1.13
C LYS A 107 18.32 -18.84 -1.99
N ASN A 108 18.36 -18.69 -3.31
CA ASN A 108 17.87 -19.65 -4.30
C ASN A 108 16.50 -20.26 -3.96
N ASP A 109 15.64 -19.45 -3.30
CA ASP A 109 14.30 -19.82 -2.88
C ASP A 109 13.28 -19.14 -3.79
N THR A 110 12.19 -19.79 -4.09
CA THR A 110 11.09 -19.19 -4.84
C THR A 110 9.90 -18.95 -3.93
N VAL A 111 9.21 -17.86 -4.12
CA VAL A 111 8.06 -17.47 -3.32
C VAL A 111 6.86 -17.16 -4.20
N VAL A 112 5.69 -17.55 -3.73
CA VAL A 112 4.43 -17.17 -4.36
C VAL A 112 3.73 -16.18 -3.43
N ALA A 113 3.39 -15.02 -3.97
CA ALA A 113 2.63 -14.04 -3.20
C ALA A 113 1.25 -14.61 -2.84
N LYS A 114 0.78 -14.36 -1.62
CA LYS A 114 -0.54 -14.84 -1.14
C LYS A 114 -1.67 -14.45 -2.09
N ILE A 115 -1.64 -13.23 -2.62
CA ILE A 115 -2.64 -12.77 -3.58
C ILE A 115 -2.67 -13.62 -4.85
N VAL A 116 -1.52 -14.14 -5.31
CA VAL A 116 -1.45 -15.02 -6.49
C VAL A 116 -2.08 -16.36 -6.18
N ASP A 117 -1.81 -16.94 -5.02
CA ASP A 117 -2.43 -18.19 -4.58
C ASP A 117 -3.96 -18.05 -4.49
N GLU A 118 -4.43 -16.96 -3.90
CA GLU A 118 -5.88 -16.69 -3.79
C GLU A 118 -6.55 -16.52 -5.15
N LEU A 119 -5.91 -15.79 -6.08
CA LEU A 119 -6.48 -15.55 -7.41
C LEU A 119 -6.40 -16.75 -8.34
N VAL A 120 -5.28 -17.50 -8.30
CA VAL A 120 -4.99 -18.56 -9.27
C VAL A 120 -5.43 -19.93 -8.75
N LYS A 121 -5.00 -20.30 -7.52
CA LYS A 121 -5.31 -21.61 -6.94
C LYS A 121 -6.72 -21.66 -6.35
N GLU A 122 -7.08 -20.65 -5.54
CA GLU A 122 -8.37 -20.57 -4.88
C GLU A 122 -9.47 -19.95 -5.78
N LYS A 123 -9.10 -19.41 -6.93
CA LYS A 123 -10.01 -18.79 -7.93
C LYS A 123 -10.91 -17.69 -7.34
N LYS A 124 -10.43 -17.01 -6.30
CA LYS A 124 -11.14 -15.88 -5.69
C LYS A 124 -11.20 -14.69 -6.65
N ASN A 125 -12.24 -13.86 -6.51
CA ASN A 125 -12.22 -12.53 -7.08
C ASN A 125 -11.22 -11.65 -6.31
N ILE A 126 -10.68 -10.62 -6.97
CA ILE A 126 -9.69 -9.73 -6.35
C ILE A 126 -10.19 -9.11 -5.04
N LEU A 127 -11.47 -8.75 -4.98
CA LEU A 127 -12.09 -8.18 -3.79
C LEU A 127 -12.32 -9.19 -2.66
N ASP A 128 -12.31 -10.50 -2.97
CA ASP A 128 -12.47 -11.57 -1.98
C ASP A 128 -11.14 -12.05 -1.40
N THR A 129 -10.01 -11.57 -1.96
CA THR A 129 -8.67 -11.81 -1.40
C THR A 129 -8.48 -11.06 -0.09
N GLU A 130 -7.48 -11.47 0.71
CA GLU A 130 -7.15 -10.75 1.95
C GLU A 130 -6.76 -9.28 1.68
N ALA A 131 -5.99 -9.04 0.61
CA ALA A 131 -5.68 -7.68 0.17
C ALA A 131 -6.93 -6.92 -0.30
N GLY A 132 -7.83 -7.57 -1.02
CA GLY A 132 -9.08 -6.98 -1.47
C GLY A 132 -10.02 -6.62 -0.33
N LYS A 133 -10.12 -7.45 0.70
CA LYS A 133 -10.89 -7.16 1.92
C LYS A 133 -10.33 -5.96 2.68
N GLU A 134 -9.00 -5.86 2.79
CA GLU A 134 -8.35 -4.70 3.39
C GLU A 134 -8.68 -3.42 2.63
N LEU A 135 -8.56 -3.44 1.30
CA LEU A 135 -8.92 -2.31 0.44
C LEU A 135 -10.39 -1.90 0.62
N GLN A 136 -11.31 -2.88 0.67
CA GLN A 136 -12.73 -2.60 0.91
C GLN A 136 -12.97 -1.92 2.28
N SER A 137 -12.25 -2.37 3.32
CA SER A 137 -12.33 -1.75 4.64
C SER A 137 -11.87 -0.30 4.61
N ASP A 138 -10.74 -0.02 3.96
CA ASP A 138 -10.20 1.32 3.81
C ASP A 138 -11.15 2.23 3.02
N LEU A 139 -11.70 1.74 1.92
CA LEU A 139 -12.66 2.50 1.11
C LEU A 139 -13.95 2.83 1.88
N ARG A 140 -14.46 1.89 2.69
CA ARG A 140 -15.60 2.16 3.57
C ARG A 140 -15.29 3.27 4.57
N ASN A 141 -14.11 3.26 5.18
CA ASN A 141 -13.67 4.28 6.12
C ASN A 141 -13.56 5.66 5.45
N VAL A 142 -13.03 5.71 4.22
CA VAL A 142 -12.95 6.96 3.43
C VAL A 142 -14.35 7.47 3.10
N LEU A 143 -15.23 6.60 2.59
CA LEU A 143 -16.61 6.97 2.28
C LEU A 143 -17.37 7.47 3.52
N GLN A 144 -17.18 6.82 4.67
CA GLN A 144 -17.81 7.26 5.92
C GLN A 144 -17.33 8.65 6.36
N LYS A 145 -16.04 8.96 6.17
CA LYS A 145 -15.51 10.31 6.44
C LYS A 145 -16.12 11.34 5.51
N HIS A 146 -16.19 11.06 4.22
CA HIS A 146 -16.81 11.97 3.26
C HIS A 146 -18.30 12.18 3.53
N GLN A 147 -19.03 11.13 3.94
CA GLN A 147 -20.45 11.23 4.31
C GLN A 147 -20.66 12.14 5.54
N LYS A 148 -19.80 11.99 6.57
CA LYS A 148 -19.85 12.88 7.75
C LYS A 148 -19.55 14.33 7.39
N ASN A 149 -18.54 14.55 6.53
CA ASN A 149 -18.22 15.90 6.07
C ASN A 149 -19.35 16.49 5.23
N LEU A 150 -19.96 15.70 4.36
CA LEU A 150 -21.11 16.12 3.57
C LEU A 150 -22.28 16.56 4.47
N GLN A 151 -22.59 15.78 5.51
CA GLN A 151 -23.64 16.12 6.46
C GLN A 151 -23.34 17.44 7.19
N ALA A 152 -22.09 17.64 7.63
CA ALA A 152 -21.68 18.89 8.29
C ALA A 152 -21.85 20.12 7.37
N LEU A 153 -21.44 19.98 6.09
CA LEU A 153 -21.63 21.06 5.11
C LEU A 153 -23.11 21.33 4.79
N GLU A 154 -23.96 20.31 4.78
CA GLU A 154 -25.39 20.47 4.58
C GLU A 154 -26.06 21.17 5.77
N ASP A 155 -25.60 20.89 7.00
CA ASP A 155 -26.03 21.57 8.21
C ASP A 155 -25.59 23.06 8.19
N GLU A 156 -24.33 23.32 7.80
CA GLU A 156 -23.77 24.68 7.67
C GLU A 156 -24.53 25.52 6.63
N ILE A 157 -24.82 24.95 5.46
CA ILE A 157 -25.65 25.61 4.43
C ILE A 157 -27.03 25.94 4.96
N ARG A 158 -27.63 25.03 5.74
CA ARG A 158 -28.96 25.25 6.31
C ARG A 158 -28.96 26.39 7.34
N GLU A 159 -27.93 26.46 8.20
CA GLU A 159 -27.76 27.52 9.18
C GLU A 159 -27.49 28.87 8.54
N ALA A 160 -26.56 28.93 7.55
CA ALA A 160 -26.26 30.13 6.79
C ALA A 160 -27.50 30.71 6.09
N LYS A 161 -28.35 29.85 5.52
CA LYS A 161 -29.64 30.27 4.93
C LYS A 161 -30.58 30.89 5.95
N GLN A 162 -30.66 30.33 7.17
CA GLN A 162 -31.53 30.87 8.22
C GLN A 162 -31.02 32.23 8.74
N GLN A 163 -29.69 32.42 8.72
CA GLN A 163 -29.05 33.68 9.15
C GLN A 163 -28.95 34.73 8.02
N GLY A 164 -29.25 34.34 6.78
CA GLY A 164 -29.13 35.20 5.62
C GLY A 164 -27.68 35.47 5.17
N ASP A 165 -26.73 34.67 5.64
CA ASP A 165 -25.31 34.80 5.29
C ASP A 165 -25.01 34.08 3.96
N LYS A 166 -25.11 34.83 2.87
CA LYS A 166 -24.89 34.32 1.52
C LYS A 166 -23.44 33.90 1.25
N ASN A 167 -22.46 34.53 1.92
CA ASN A 167 -21.06 34.20 1.67
C ASN A 167 -20.74 32.81 2.21
N VAL A 168 -21.15 32.51 3.44
CA VAL A 168 -20.97 31.18 4.06
C VAL A 168 -21.77 30.12 3.28
N GLU A 169 -22.99 30.45 2.83
CA GLU A 169 -23.79 29.54 2.03
C GLU A 169 -23.08 29.15 0.72
N GLU A 170 -22.52 30.13 -0.01
CA GLU A 170 -21.82 29.88 -1.28
C GLU A 170 -20.53 29.08 -1.07
N GLU A 171 -19.74 29.40 -0.05
CA GLU A 171 -18.49 28.70 0.26
C GLU A 171 -18.75 27.22 0.62
N ALA A 172 -19.69 26.97 1.54
CA ALA A 172 -20.08 25.63 1.93
C ALA A 172 -20.70 24.82 0.77
N ALA A 173 -21.41 25.47 -0.14
CA ALA A 173 -21.95 24.83 -1.33
C ALA A 173 -20.85 24.40 -2.34
N VAL A 174 -19.76 25.19 -2.45
CA VAL A 174 -18.60 24.83 -3.26
C VAL A 174 -17.90 23.61 -2.67
N ASP A 175 -17.66 23.61 -1.36
CA ASP A 175 -16.99 22.50 -0.69
C ASP A 175 -17.85 21.22 -0.70
N ARG A 176 -19.18 21.35 -0.54
CA ARG A 176 -20.12 20.25 -0.73
C ARG A 176 -19.98 19.59 -2.11
N ARG A 177 -19.81 20.38 -3.17
CA ARG A 177 -19.62 19.87 -4.53
C ARG A 177 -18.35 19.04 -4.65
N LYS A 178 -17.23 19.55 -4.10
CA LYS A 178 -15.96 18.82 -4.09
C LYS A 178 -16.07 17.47 -3.37
N VAL A 179 -16.72 17.46 -2.20
CA VAL A 179 -16.92 16.20 -1.45
C VAL A 179 -17.76 15.20 -2.24
N LEU A 180 -18.79 15.64 -2.97
CA LEU A 180 -19.60 14.76 -3.83
C LEU A 180 -18.78 14.20 -5.01
N GLU A 181 -17.90 15.01 -5.62
CA GLU A 181 -16.98 14.55 -6.65
C GLU A 181 -16.01 13.50 -6.13
N ASP A 182 -15.44 13.70 -4.94
CA ASP A 182 -14.54 12.74 -4.29
C ASP A 182 -15.28 11.41 -3.99
N ILE A 183 -16.50 11.47 -3.48
CA ILE A 183 -17.34 10.28 -3.26
C ILE A 183 -17.58 9.53 -4.58
N ALA A 184 -17.91 10.26 -5.64
CA ALA A 184 -18.16 9.66 -6.95
C ALA A 184 -16.92 8.98 -7.51
N LYS A 185 -15.75 9.63 -7.38
CA LYS A 185 -14.45 9.08 -7.79
C LYS A 185 -14.12 7.79 -7.05
N VAL A 186 -14.23 7.76 -5.72
CA VAL A 186 -13.96 6.58 -4.90
C VAL A 186 -14.89 5.42 -5.29
N LYS A 187 -16.18 5.69 -5.49
CA LYS A 187 -17.16 4.68 -5.93
C LYS A 187 -16.82 4.12 -7.32
N TRP A 188 -16.42 4.99 -8.24
CA TRP A 188 -16.04 4.58 -9.61
C TRP A 188 -14.80 3.68 -9.61
N GLU A 189 -13.76 4.04 -8.85
CA GLU A 189 -12.55 3.23 -8.70
C GLU A 189 -12.87 1.85 -8.14
N PHE A 190 -13.76 1.77 -7.15
CA PHE A 190 -14.21 0.51 -6.59
C PHE A 190 -14.96 -0.37 -7.60
N GLU A 191 -15.91 0.21 -8.36
CA GLU A 191 -16.63 -0.51 -9.41
C GLU A 191 -15.69 -1.01 -10.51
N LYS A 192 -14.68 -0.23 -10.87
CA LYS A 192 -13.67 -0.64 -11.84
C LYS A 192 -12.91 -1.88 -11.36
N LEU A 193 -12.51 -1.93 -10.10
CA LEU A 193 -11.86 -3.10 -9.50
C LEU A 193 -12.78 -4.33 -9.52
N ARG A 194 -14.05 -4.15 -9.18
CA ARG A 194 -15.06 -5.21 -9.20
C ARG A 194 -15.24 -5.80 -10.60
N ASN A 195 -15.26 -4.96 -11.62
CA ASN A 195 -15.47 -5.37 -13.00
C ASN A 195 -14.22 -5.93 -13.69
N THR A 196 -13.02 -5.67 -13.15
CA THR A 196 -11.77 -6.21 -13.71
C THR A 196 -11.60 -7.70 -13.40
N SER A 197 -12.33 -8.22 -12.44
CA SER A 197 -12.30 -9.61 -11.98
C SER A 197 -12.69 -10.66 -13.03
N SER A 198 -13.32 -10.28 -14.15
CA SER A 198 -13.79 -11.21 -15.19
C SER A 198 -12.82 -11.41 -16.36
N LYS A 199 -11.73 -10.64 -16.43
CA LYS A 199 -10.70 -10.82 -17.47
C LYS A 199 -9.58 -11.70 -16.91
N LYS A 200 -9.43 -12.92 -17.46
CA LYS A 200 -8.34 -13.86 -17.18
C LYS A 200 -7.03 -13.14 -16.93
N PHE A 201 -6.50 -13.23 -15.71
CA PHE A 201 -5.11 -12.90 -15.43
C PHE A 201 -4.24 -13.85 -16.24
N ARG A 202 -3.83 -13.43 -17.43
CA ARG A 202 -2.68 -14.00 -18.09
C ARG A 202 -1.48 -13.67 -17.22
N CYS A 203 -0.77 -14.71 -16.86
CA CYS A 203 0.47 -14.72 -16.08
C CYS A 203 1.26 -13.40 -16.20
N VAL A 204 1.26 -12.61 -15.14
CA VAL A 204 2.14 -11.42 -15.04
C VAL A 204 3.43 -11.91 -14.43
N SER A 205 4.30 -12.43 -15.29
CA SER A 205 5.70 -12.60 -14.99
C SER A 205 6.35 -11.20 -14.98
N SER A 206 6.75 -10.76 -13.83
CA SER A 206 7.47 -9.50 -13.52
C SER A 206 6.62 -8.44 -12.83
N PHE A 207 6.33 -8.62 -11.54
CA PHE A 207 5.99 -7.50 -10.68
C PHE A 207 7.24 -7.01 -9.96
N VAL A 208 7.93 -6.06 -10.59
CA VAL A 208 8.76 -5.11 -9.86
C VAL A 208 7.80 -4.10 -9.26
N LEU A 209 7.46 -4.25 -7.99
CA LEU A 209 6.76 -3.22 -7.22
C LEU A 209 7.75 -2.08 -6.93
N CYS A 210 8.00 -1.25 -7.94
CA CYS A 210 8.65 0.03 -7.77
C CYS A 210 7.58 1.10 -7.54
N ASN A 211 7.66 1.71 -6.37
CA ASN A 211 7.19 3.06 -6.02
C ASN A 211 5.70 3.38 -6.17
N TRP A 212 5.06 3.52 -5.01
CA TRP A 212 4.01 4.50 -4.83
C TRP A 212 4.57 5.66 -3.98
N PHE A 213 4.86 6.79 -4.63
CA PHE A 213 5.06 8.09 -4.03
C PHE A 213 3.73 8.71 -3.60
#